data_933c8933deb1996c0ecd838c480b9d24
#
_entry.id   933c8933deb1996c0ecd838c480b9d24
#
_cell.length_a   1.000
_cell.length_b   1.000
_cell.length_c   1.000
_cell.angle_alpha   90.00
_cell.angle_beta   90.00
_cell.angle_gamma   90.00
#
_symmetry.space_group_name_H-M   'P 1'
#
loop_
_entity.id
_entity.type
_entity.pdbx_description
1 polymer ?
#
loop_
_entity_poly.entity_id
_entity_poly.type
_entity_poly.pdbx_seq_one_letter_code
_entity_poly.pdbx_strand_id
1 'polypeptide(L)'
;MPVFPVVQNGATQAEATALAQALGINQTADTFLVVDPIAVTNRPITFIDRQRFQFIPTKQLGSSGMDNEDNRETTAEAIDFDALSNLSIVDKQEAQNLYVTALITSNLYPETATNVRFCHSRFKAVDTTGAVIIEALLDTRVRFNLALEGFPLQGPGAKVSATFNGDGAVTQLRYANRRVQRGESVKIITQEQAEARYAAALNLGAQFTNVNIDSNIVYYAPPIGLTTTSVLMPFYDCGGTAVVEGKEIALLRTMIPALDSEIYVPVIQLTATSQGAAVNASVEIRGGAQPYVIDWNSSSRGLDDSSATVAYEVLGRRALNSETVTVIVTDANGVSVQASTTLDVTVSGIGTESIPPDGSAIAFVGGIRDFGTENAVTNQFGDLEQGFINAMDADGVVERFSWSGVNAWEQDFKAPEDSNWIDNTDITFYVGHGGGDGFTFEDTTYDDSKLFHTDADGDWGNKDLEWLAIMSCQVLVDTWSGLNRFDRWRQEFDGLHLMLGFHTNAAAWDSFSGAFANNMLQADPMTVRQAWFEAIESNQPDGRVGTVMGVFRSGDFVWNCNDYFWGHGSVGPDIRNSEIGGSWTVTIF
;
A
#
# COMPACT_ATOMS: atom_id res chain seq x y z
N MET A 1 14.69 27.68 -1.94
CA MET A 1 14.52 26.98 -0.64
C MET A 1 15.87 26.38 -0.23
N PRO A 2 16.17 26.19 1.07
CA PRO A 2 17.40 25.49 1.46
C PRO A 2 17.31 24.00 1.16
N VAL A 3 18.47 23.38 0.92
CA VAL A 3 18.65 21.94 1.04
C VAL A 3 19.19 21.60 2.43
N PHE A 4 19.03 20.37 2.89
CA PHE A 4 19.46 19.96 4.23
C PHE A 4 20.39 18.74 4.18
N PRO A 5 21.72 18.96 4.23
CA PRO A 5 22.68 17.87 4.42
C PRO A 5 22.33 17.02 5.65
N VAL A 6 22.38 15.71 5.48
CA VAL A 6 22.10 14.74 6.55
C VAL A 6 23.37 14.55 7.38
N VAL A 7 23.26 14.74 8.67
CA VAL A 7 24.34 14.52 9.65
C VAL A 7 24.27 13.13 10.27
N GLN A 8 23.06 12.65 10.47
CA GLN A 8 22.80 11.32 11.03
C GLN A 8 21.51 10.72 10.45
N ASN A 9 21.57 9.50 9.96
CA ASN A 9 20.43 8.73 9.46
C ASN A 9 19.88 7.82 10.58
N GLY A 10 18.75 8.18 11.19
CA GLY A 10 18.13 7.37 12.24
C GLY A 10 18.82 7.44 13.60
N ALA A 11 18.61 6.44 14.43
CA ALA A 11 19.10 6.35 15.80
C ALA A 11 20.36 5.46 15.89
N THR A 12 21.22 5.78 16.87
CA THR A 12 22.32 4.88 17.28
C THR A 12 21.78 3.72 18.11
N GLN A 13 22.55 2.62 18.21
CA GLN A 13 22.19 1.47 19.06
C GLN A 13 21.96 1.87 20.54
N ALA A 14 22.78 2.78 21.06
CA ALA A 14 22.64 3.25 22.43
C ALA A 14 21.34 4.02 22.66
N GLU A 15 20.98 4.91 21.72
CA GLU A 15 19.73 5.68 21.76
C GLU A 15 18.52 4.74 21.63
N ALA A 16 18.58 3.74 20.73
CA ALA A 16 17.51 2.75 20.57
C ALA A 16 17.29 1.92 21.85
N THR A 17 18.39 1.45 22.47
CA THR A 17 18.33 0.71 23.74
C THR A 17 17.75 1.57 24.87
N ALA A 18 18.16 2.83 24.97
CA ALA A 18 17.64 3.76 25.98
C ALA A 18 16.13 4.03 25.78
N LEU A 19 15.68 4.19 24.52
CA LEU A 19 14.26 4.36 24.20
C LEU A 19 13.42 3.14 24.59
N ALA A 20 13.89 1.94 24.25
CA ALA A 20 13.23 0.69 24.61
C ALA A 20 13.08 0.55 26.13
N GLN A 21 14.14 0.81 26.87
CA GLN A 21 14.13 0.76 28.35
C GLN A 21 13.15 1.79 28.94
N ALA A 22 13.17 3.02 28.41
CA ALA A 22 12.29 4.09 28.89
C ALA A 22 10.80 3.80 28.64
N LEU A 23 10.48 3.02 27.60
CA LEU A 23 9.12 2.61 27.24
C LEU A 23 8.73 1.24 27.83
N GLY A 24 9.59 0.62 28.65
CA GLY A 24 9.33 -0.68 29.25
C GLY A 24 9.25 -1.84 28.23
N ILE A 25 9.81 -1.65 27.03
CA ILE A 25 9.86 -2.69 26.01
C ILE A 25 10.95 -3.70 26.41
N ASN A 26 10.52 -4.91 26.77
CA ASN A 26 11.44 -5.99 27.08
C ASN A 26 12.05 -6.52 25.78
N GLN A 27 13.35 -6.32 25.63
CA GLN A 27 14.12 -6.87 24.53
C GLN A 27 14.32 -8.36 24.73
N THR A 28 13.51 -9.19 24.13
CA THR A 28 13.96 -10.53 23.73
C THR A 28 14.69 -10.39 22.39
N ALA A 29 15.65 -11.25 22.10
CA ALA A 29 16.54 -11.15 20.94
C ALA A 29 15.81 -11.04 19.57
N ASP A 30 14.52 -11.33 19.53
CA ASP A 30 13.70 -11.44 18.33
C ASP A 30 12.84 -10.18 18.02
N THR A 31 12.80 -9.19 18.92
CA THR A 31 11.84 -8.07 18.83
C THR A 31 12.44 -6.71 18.55
N PHE A 32 13.74 -6.55 18.53
CA PHE A 32 14.36 -5.24 18.35
C PHE A 32 15.51 -5.25 17.36
N LEU A 33 15.34 -4.49 16.31
CA LEU A 33 16.31 -4.21 15.25
C LEU A 33 16.58 -5.39 14.32
N VAL A 34 16.10 -5.31 13.11
CA VAL A 34 16.77 -5.95 11.98
C VAL A 34 18.16 -5.32 11.88
N VAL A 35 19.10 -5.89 12.60
CA VAL A 35 20.51 -5.53 12.55
C VAL A 35 21.14 -6.44 11.51
N ASP A 36 21.31 -5.94 10.30
CA ASP A 36 22.32 -6.51 9.41
C ASP A 36 23.69 -6.28 10.08
N PRO A 37 24.50 -7.33 10.33
CA PRO A 37 25.76 -7.23 11.07
C PRO A 37 26.87 -6.47 10.35
N ILE A 38 26.65 -6.01 9.12
CA ILE A 38 27.64 -5.29 8.33
C ILE A 38 27.44 -3.78 8.43
N ALA A 39 28.01 -3.20 9.49
CA ALA A 39 28.56 -1.83 9.55
C ALA A 39 27.74 -0.67 8.99
N VAL A 40 26.54 -0.37 9.53
CA VAL A 40 25.97 0.99 9.40
C VAL A 40 25.40 1.45 10.73
N THR A 41 25.87 2.59 11.19
CA THR A 41 25.77 3.08 12.56
C THR A 41 24.44 3.72 12.93
N ASN A 42 23.47 3.88 11.99
CA ASN A 42 22.25 4.65 12.24
C ASN A 42 21.07 4.04 11.49
N ARG A 43 20.02 3.62 12.20
CA ARG A 43 18.86 2.91 11.64
C ARG A 43 17.53 3.45 12.16
N PRO A 44 16.41 3.17 11.48
CA PRO A 44 15.10 3.36 12.07
C PRO A 44 14.92 2.40 13.25
N ILE A 45 14.15 2.81 14.24
CA ILE A 45 13.68 1.92 15.31
C ILE A 45 12.25 1.52 14.97
N THR A 46 12.01 0.22 14.91
CA THR A 46 10.68 -0.33 14.72
C THR A 46 10.42 -1.39 15.78
N PHE A 47 9.26 -1.34 16.40
CA PHE A 47 8.79 -2.37 17.32
C PHE A 47 7.30 -2.58 17.12
N ILE A 48 6.86 -3.82 17.14
CA ILE A 48 5.45 -4.20 17.12
C ILE A 48 5.25 -5.41 18.03
N ASP A 49 4.35 -5.24 18.99
CA ASP A 49 3.77 -6.34 19.76
C ASP A 49 2.55 -6.87 19.01
N ARG A 50 2.74 -7.89 18.18
CA ARG A 50 1.70 -8.41 17.28
C ARG A 50 0.49 -8.97 18.00
N GLN A 51 0.66 -9.42 19.25
CA GLN A 51 -0.45 -9.94 20.04
C GLN A 51 -1.34 -8.82 20.60
N ARG A 52 -0.79 -7.60 20.77
CA ARG A 52 -1.50 -6.46 21.36
C ARG A 52 -1.75 -5.32 20.39
N PHE A 53 -1.03 -5.28 19.27
CA PHE A 53 -1.22 -4.24 18.25
C PHE A 53 -2.60 -4.38 17.62
N GLN A 54 -3.45 -3.35 17.81
CA GLN A 54 -4.84 -3.35 17.34
C GLN A 54 -5.62 -4.59 17.79
N PHE A 55 -5.40 -5.00 19.03
CA PHE A 55 -6.06 -6.16 19.59
C PHE A 55 -7.58 -5.99 19.58
N ILE A 56 -8.28 -6.98 19.05
CA ILE A 56 -9.73 -7.07 19.06
C ILE A 56 -10.11 -8.36 19.79
N PRO A 57 -10.89 -8.28 20.88
CA PRO A 57 -11.30 -9.46 21.64
C PRO A 57 -12.14 -10.43 20.81
N THR A 58 -11.80 -11.72 20.87
CA THR A 58 -12.54 -12.80 20.20
C THR A 58 -12.87 -13.93 21.16
N LYS A 59 -13.87 -14.72 20.78
CA LYS A 59 -14.21 -16.00 21.41
C LYS A 59 -13.84 -17.13 20.46
N GLN A 60 -12.93 -17.99 20.86
CA GLN A 60 -12.58 -19.19 20.10
C GLN A 60 -13.75 -20.18 20.11
N LEU A 61 -14.22 -20.59 18.94
CA LEU A 61 -15.28 -21.59 18.79
C LEU A 61 -14.76 -22.98 18.45
N GLY A 62 -13.45 -23.11 18.22
CA GLY A 62 -12.78 -24.34 17.84
C GLY A 62 -12.65 -24.54 16.32
N SER A 63 -12.21 -25.73 15.92
CA SER A 63 -12.12 -26.10 14.51
C SER A 63 -13.51 -26.08 13.88
N SER A 64 -13.68 -25.31 12.79
CA SER A 64 -14.96 -25.12 12.10
C SER A 64 -15.19 -26.04 10.91
N GLY A 65 -14.17 -26.71 10.46
CA GLY A 65 -14.25 -27.61 9.30
C GLY A 65 -13.07 -27.46 8.34
N MET A 66 -13.29 -27.92 7.15
CA MET A 66 -12.39 -27.72 6.02
C MET A 66 -12.98 -26.59 5.18
N ASP A 67 -12.14 -25.74 4.65
CA ASP A 67 -12.49 -24.91 3.53
C ASP A 67 -12.96 -25.84 2.37
N ASN A 68 -14.05 -25.48 1.73
CA ASN A 68 -14.68 -26.38 0.77
C ASN A 68 -13.95 -26.44 -0.58
N GLU A 69 -13.24 -25.40 -0.95
CA GLU A 69 -12.55 -25.29 -2.22
C GLU A 69 -11.15 -25.92 -2.14
N ASP A 70 -10.37 -25.53 -1.14
CA ASP A 70 -8.95 -25.89 -1.01
C ASP A 70 -8.68 -27.11 -0.12
N ASN A 71 -9.67 -27.63 0.61
CA ASN A 71 -9.51 -28.67 1.63
C ASN A 71 -8.54 -28.26 2.76
N ARG A 72 -8.48 -26.99 3.11
CA ARG A 72 -7.66 -26.48 4.22
C ARG A 72 -8.46 -26.42 5.51
N GLU A 73 -7.80 -26.65 6.65
CA GLU A 73 -8.46 -26.59 7.96
C GLU A 73 -8.67 -25.14 8.37
N THR A 74 -9.91 -24.79 8.71
CA THR A 74 -10.30 -23.46 9.16
C THR A 74 -10.61 -23.42 10.66
N THR A 75 -10.42 -22.26 11.29
CA THR A 75 -10.64 -22.05 12.73
C THR A 75 -11.63 -20.92 12.94
N ALA A 76 -12.81 -21.24 13.51
CA ALA A 76 -13.82 -20.24 13.77
C ALA A 76 -13.51 -19.41 15.01
N GLU A 77 -13.47 -18.10 14.83
CA GLU A 77 -13.49 -17.10 15.88
C GLU A 77 -14.78 -16.28 15.81
N ALA A 78 -15.30 -15.86 16.95
CA ALA A 78 -16.44 -14.94 17.00
C ALA A 78 -16.07 -13.62 17.65
N ILE A 79 -16.72 -12.54 17.23
CA ILE A 79 -16.56 -11.23 17.87
C ILE A 79 -17.04 -11.30 19.32
N ASP A 80 -16.21 -10.85 20.27
CA ASP A 80 -16.65 -10.64 21.66
C ASP A 80 -17.10 -9.19 21.86
N PHE A 81 -18.35 -8.88 21.49
CA PHE A 81 -18.93 -7.55 21.66
C PHE A 81 -18.94 -7.06 23.11
N ASP A 82 -19.09 -7.96 24.08
CA ASP A 82 -19.07 -7.61 25.51
C ASP A 82 -17.67 -7.14 25.94
N ALA A 83 -16.64 -7.91 25.60
CA ALA A 83 -15.26 -7.53 25.88
C ALA A 83 -14.86 -6.26 25.10
N LEU A 84 -15.30 -6.14 23.86
CA LEU A 84 -15.01 -4.97 23.01
C LEU A 84 -15.61 -3.68 23.58
N SER A 85 -16.85 -3.75 24.11
CA SER A 85 -17.52 -2.61 24.75
C SER A 85 -16.86 -2.15 26.06
N ASN A 86 -16.04 -3.00 26.66
CA ASN A 86 -15.32 -2.75 27.90
C ASN A 86 -13.83 -2.42 27.68
N LEU A 87 -13.38 -2.33 26.41
CA LEU A 87 -12.01 -1.91 26.13
C LEU A 87 -11.76 -0.50 26.67
N SER A 88 -10.65 -0.35 27.39
CA SER A 88 -10.12 0.95 27.77
C SER A 88 -9.02 1.37 26.84
N ILE A 89 -8.83 2.66 26.65
CA ILE A 89 -7.66 3.25 25.97
C ILE A 89 -6.92 4.15 26.96
N VAL A 90 -5.61 4.30 26.80
CA VAL A 90 -4.84 5.24 27.59
C VAL A 90 -5.22 6.68 27.19
N ASP A 91 -5.27 7.57 28.19
CA ASP A 91 -5.56 9.01 27.93
C ASP A 91 -4.49 9.63 27.03
N LYS A 92 -4.91 10.53 26.15
CA LYS A 92 -4.04 11.21 25.19
C LYS A 92 -2.87 11.94 25.84
N GLN A 93 -3.12 12.64 26.94
CA GLN A 93 -2.08 13.39 27.66
C GLN A 93 -1.11 12.45 28.36
N GLU A 94 -1.59 11.35 28.91
CA GLU A 94 -0.76 10.31 29.52
C GLU A 94 0.13 9.63 28.47
N ALA A 95 -0.45 9.20 27.33
CA ALA A 95 0.31 8.62 26.22
C ALA A 95 1.40 9.59 25.69
N GLN A 96 1.06 10.88 25.54
CA GLN A 96 2.03 11.90 25.16
C GLN A 96 3.17 12.03 26.17
N ASN A 97 2.84 12.11 27.46
CA ASN A 97 3.84 12.28 28.51
C ASN A 97 4.79 11.07 28.56
N LEU A 98 4.28 9.85 28.43
CA LEU A 98 5.07 8.65 28.36
C LEU A 98 6.06 8.71 27.19
N TYR A 99 5.56 8.99 25.98
CA TYR A 99 6.39 9.00 24.78
C TYR A 99 7.41 10.14 24.75
N VAL A 100 6.98 11.38 25.05
CA VAL A 100 7.87 12.56 25.08
C VAL A 100 8.98 12.36 26.10
N THR A 101 8.67 11.87 27.31
CA THR A 101 9.67 11.60 28.35
C THR A 101 10.68 10.55 27.87
N ALA A 102 10.23 9.49 27.24
CA ALA A 102 11.09 8.45 26.70
C ALA A 102 12.02 8.99 25.59
N LEU A 103 11.50 9.78 24.65
CA LEU A 103 12.29 10.41 23.60
C LEU A 103 13.36 11.38 24.16
N ILE A 104 13.03 12.20 25.16
CA ILE A 104 13.98 13.10 25.81
C ILE A 104 15.07 12.29 26.54
N THR A 105 14.68 11.28 27.30
CA THR A 105 15.62 10.44 28.06
C THR A 105 16.60 9.69 27.17
N SER A 106 16.14 9.29 25.97
CA SER A 106 16.96 8.58 24.97
C SER A 106 17.72 9.48 24.02
N ASN A 107 17.64 10.81 24.17
CA ASN A 107 18.24 11.80 23.25
C ASN A 107 17.68 11.69 21.80
N LEU A 108 16.41 11.29 21.66
CA LEU A 108 15.74 11.08 20.38
C LEU A 108 14.58 12.06 20.13
N TYR A 109 14.38 13.05 21.01
CA TYR A 109 13.35 14.07 20.75
C TYR A 109 13.67 14.82 19.45
N PRO A 110 12.78 14.79 18.41
CA PRO A 110 13.12 15.34 17.11
C PRO A 110 13.10 16.88 17.14
N GLU A 111 14.23 17.50 16.75
CA GLU A 111 14.35 18.97 16.65
C GLU A 111 13.40 19.55 15.58
N THR A 112 12.99 18.72 14.62
CA THR A 112 12.05 19.06 13.54
C THR A 112 10.57 18.97 13.94
N ALA A 113 10.27 18.55 15.18
CA ALA A 113 8.89 18.41 15.65
C ALA A 113 8.19 19.77 15.75
N THR A 114 7.00 19.87 15.18
CA THR A 114 6.18 21.09 15.21
C THR A 114 4.97 20.97 16.13
N ASN A 115 4.29 19.84 16.08
CA ASN A 115 3.17 19.53 16.96
C ASN A 115 3.02 18.03 17.16
N VAL A 116 2.18 17.66 18.12
CA VAL A 116 1.79 16.28 18.40
C VAL A 116 0.37 16.07 17.92
N ARG A 117 0.14 14.97 17.21
CA ARG A 117 -1.20 14.48 16.83
C ARG A 117 -1.52 13.22 17.63
N PHE A 118 -2.82 13.05 17.86
CA PHE A 118 -3.37 11.85 18.46
C PHE A 118 -4.27 11.16 17.45
N CYS A 119 -4.08 9.88 17.30
CA CYS A 119 -4.90 9.03 16.45
C CYS A 119 -5.37 7.83 17.26
N HIS A 120 -6.38 7.15 16.75
CA HIS A 120 -6.89 5.91 17.34
C HIS A 120 -7.20 4.93 16.21
N SER A 121 -6.97 3.66 16.45
CA SER A 121 -7.62 2.63 15.64
C SER A 121 -9.06 2.50 16.12
N ARG A 122 -10.01 2.50 15.19
CA ARG A 122 -11.45 2.44 15.46
C ARG A 122 -12.06 1.19 14.85
N PHE A 123 -12.70 0.41 15.68
CA PHE A 123 -13.59 -0.68 15.25
C PHE A 123 -15.03 -0.19 15.17
N LYS A 124 -15.76 -0.60 14.13
CA LYS A 124 -17.20 -0.34 13.99
C LYS A 124 -17.88 -1.56 13.38
N ALA A 125 -19.00 -2.00 13.98
CA ALA A 125 -19.84 -3.03 13.41
C ALA A 125 -21.29 -2.52 13.26
N VAL A 126 -21.92 -2.95 12.17
CA VAL A 126 -23.32 -2.65 11.83
C VAL A 126 -24.06 -3.95 11.50
N ASP A 127 -25.35 -3.99 11.74
CA ASP A 127 -26.21 -5.09 11.27
C ASP A 127 -26.53 -4.97 9.76
N THR A 128 -27.32 -5.91 9.25
CA THR A 128 -27.73 -5.91 7.82
C THR A 128 -28.63 -4.73 7.45
N THR A 129 -29.20 -4.01 8.41
CA THR A 129 -29.98 -2.79 8.17
C THR A 129 -29.14 -1.51 8.19
N GLY A 130 -27.84 -1.63 8.51
CA GLY A 130 -26.92 -0.51 8.71
C GLY A 130 -26.97 0.12 10.10
N ALA A 131 -27.75 -0.45 11.04
CA ALA A 131 -27.78 0.02 12.42
C ALA A 131 -26.48 -0.34 13.14
N VAL A 132 -25.89 0.65 13.85
CA VAL A 132 -24.63 0.44 14.57
C VAL A 132 -24.86 -0.49 15.76
N ILE A 133 -24.15 -1.62 15.77
CA ILE A 133 -24.11 -2.56 16.90
C ILE A 133 -23.11 -2.05 17.94
N ILE A 134 -21.90 -1.67 17.50
CA ILE A 134 -20.85 -1.16 18.36
C ILE A 134 -19.90 -0.23 17.58
N GLU A 135 -19.33 0.73 18.28
CA GLU A 135 -18.17 1.50 17.86
C GLU A 135 -17.19 1.61 19.04
N ALA A 136 -15.96 1.17 18.88
CA ALA A 136 -14.93 1.13 19.92
C ALA A 136 -13.60 1.67 19.43
N LEU A 137 -12.86 2.35 20.33
CA LEU A 137 -11.48 2.71 20.12
C LEU A 137 -10.60 1.58 20.66
N LEU A 138 -9.58 1.18 19.88
CA LEU A 138 -8.72 0.03 20.19
C LEU A 138 -7.42 0.43 20.90
N ASP A 139 -6.91 1.63 20.61
CA ASP A 139 -5.61 2.12 21.07
C ASP A 139 -5.54 3.65 21.10
N THR A 140 -4.42 4.18 21.61
CA THR A 140 -4.05 5.59 21.50
C THR A 140 -2.68 5.71 20.86
N ARG A 141 -2.60 6.37 19.72
CA ARG A 141 -1.35 6.69 19.03
C ARG A 141 -0.95 8.14 19.25
N VAL A 142 0.32 8.33 19.58
CA VAL A 142 1.00 9.62 19.64
C VAL A 142 1.93 9.72 18.45
N ARG A 143 1.81 10.79 17.65
CA ARG A 143 2.58 11.00 16.43
C ARG A 143 3.07 12.43 16.37
N PHE A 144 4.30 12.64 15.94
CA PHE A 144 4.88 13.95 15.71
C PHE A 144 4.75 14.36 14.25
N ASN A 145 4.23 15.56 14.01
CA ASN A 145 4.41 16.21 12.71
C ASN A 145 5.80 16.83 12.69
N LEU A 146 6.52 16.58 11.62
CA LEU A 146 7.87 17.09 11.42
C LEU A 146 7.88 18.17 10.33
N ALA A 147 8.75 19.17 10.44
CA ALA A 147 8.91 20.21 9.43
C ALA A 147 10.34 20.75 9.37
N LEU A 148 10.72 21.25 8.20
CA LEU A 148 11.95 21.98 7.95
C LEU A 148 11.61 23.37 7.41
N GLU A 149 12.10 24.43 8.05
CA GLU A 149 11.80 25.84 7.69
C GLU A 149 10.27 26.13 7.56
N GLY A 150 9.45 25.41 8.33
CA GLY A 150 7.98 25.56 8.31
C GLY A 150 7.27 24.74 7.24
N PHE A 151 7.99 24.04 6.36
CA PHE A 151 7.40 23.11 5.38
C PHE A 151 7.36 21.70 5.94
N PRO A 152 6.27 20.93 5.68
CA PRO A 152 6.16 19.55 6.16
C PRO A 152 7.35 18.69 5.72
N LEU A 153 7.86 17.86 6.63
CA LEU A 153 8.81 16.80 6.34
C LEU A 153 8.03 15.48 6.29
N GLN A 154 7.96 14.87 5.14
CA GLN A 154 7.15 13.67 4.87
C GLN A 154 8.01 12.54 4.31
N GLY A 155 7.50 11.33 4.38
CA GLY A 155 8.12 10.14 3.81
C GLY A 155 8.38 9.05 4.84
N PRO A 156 8.77 7.84 4.39
CA PRO A 156 9.09 6.72 5.27
C PRO A 156 10.22 7.01 6.24
N GLY A 157 11.15 7.91 5.88
CA GLY A 157 12.26 8.35 6.72
C GLY A 157 11.94 9.51 7.66
N ALA A 158 10.65 9.86 7.83
CA ALA A 158 10.17 10.96 8.68
C ALA A 158 8.98 10.50 9.54
N LYS A 159 9.14 9.40 10.29
CA LYS A 159 8.11 8.76 11.12
C LYS A 159 8.54 8.72 12.57
N VAL A 160 7.84 9.44 13.44
CA VAL A 160 8.07 9.41 14.90
C VAL A 160 6.72 9.23 15.60
N SER A 161 6.42 8.00 16.01
CA SER A 161 5.14 7.64 16.62
C SER A 161 5.27 6.47 17.60
N ALA A 162 4.36 6.41 18.57
CA ALA A 162 4.14 5.26 19.43
C ALA A 162 2.64 5.02 19.64
N THR A 163 2.23 3.77 19.63
CA THR A 163 0.86 3.32 19.90
C THR A 163 0.82 2.62 21.24
N PHE A 164 -0.17 2.94 22.05
CA PHE A 164 -0.36 2.42 23.41
C PHE A 164 -1.71 1.71 23.51
N ASN A 165 -1.74 0.53 24.14
CA ASN A 165 -2.99 -0.12 24.53
C ASN A 165 -3.59 0.51 25.80
N GLY A 166 -4.74 -0.01 26.24
CA GLY A 166 -5.43 0.50 27.43
C GLY A 166 -4.65 0.45 28.74
N ASP A 167 -3.66 -0.44 28.83
CA ASP A 167 -2.78 -0.58 30.02
C ASP A 167 -1.59 0.40 29.98
N GLY A 168 -1.48 1.22 28.94
CA GLY A 168 -0.34 2.13 28.73
C GLY A 168 0.92 1.43 28.20
N ALA A 169 0.85 0.15 27.84
CA ALA A 169 1.96 -0.55 27.21
C ALA A 169 2.09 -0.16 25.72
N VAL A 170 3.33 0.00 25.27
CA VAL A 170 3.62 0.26 23.85
C VAL A 170 3.33 -1.00 23.04
N THR A 171 2.50 -0.90 22.03
CA THR A 171 2.17 -1.98 21.10
C THR A 171 2.79 -1.80 19.73
N GLN A 172 3.11 -0.54 19.36
CA GLN A 172 3.86 -0.21 18.16
C GLN A 172 4.75 1.00 18.43
N LEU A 173 5.98 0.99 17.92
CA LEU A 173 6.91 2.11 17.98
C LEU A 173 7.58 2.28 16.63
N ARG A 174 7.63 3.53 16.15
CA ARG A 174 8.39 3.93 14.97
C ARG A 174 9.21 5.17 15.26
N TYR A 175 10.49 5.07 14.98
CA TYR A 175 11.38 6.20 14.96
C TYR A 175 12.25 6.12 13.70
N ALA A 176 11.82 6.81 12.66
CA ALA A 176 12.57 7.06 11.44
C ALA A 176 12.71 8.58 11.29
N ASN A 177 13.83 9.11 11.76
CA ASN A 177 14.12 10.54 11.70
C ASN A 177 15.60 10.76 11.45
N ARG A 178 15.91 11.83 10.71
CA ARG A 178 17.28 12.23 10.39
C ARG A 178 17.64 13.52 11.13
N ARG A 179 18.86 13.58 11.63
CA ARG A 179 19.45 14.86 12.05
C ARG A 179 20.06 15.53 10.83
N VAL A 180 19.70 16.77 10.60
CA VAL A 180 20.09 17.54 9.42
C VAL A 180 20.64 18.88 9.81
N GLN A 181 21.40 19.50 8.90
CA GLN A 181 21.87 20.88 9.02
C GLN A 181 21.32 21.71 7.87
N ARG A 182 21.08 22.99 8.10
CA ARG A 182 20.69 23.90 7.03
C ARG A 182 21.84 24.10 6.07
N GLY A 183 21.64 23.75 4.80
CA GLY A 183 22.58 23.92 3.72
C GLY A 183 22.33 25.20 2.91
N GLU A 184 22.80 25.19 1.67
CA GLU A 184 22.63 26.32 0.75
C GLU A 184 21.17 26.47 0.30
N SER A 185 20.84 27.68 -0.12
CA SER A 185 19.55 27.96 -0.75
C SER A 185 19.62 27.77 -2.24
N VAL A 186 18.74 26.95 -2.78
CA VAL A 186 18.65 26.61 -4.19
C VAL A 186 17.38 27.19 -4.81
N LYS A 187 17.42 27.43 -6.13
CA LYS A 187 16.23 27.80 -6.90
C LYS A 187 15.36 26.58 -7.07
N ILE A 188 14.06 26.76 -6.84
CA ILE A 188 13.05 25.72 -7.10
C ILE A 188 12.25 26.06 -8.37
N ILE A 189 11.64 25.05 -8.96
CA ILE A 189 10.62 25.20 -10.01
C ILE A 189 9.35 25.83 -9.43
N THR A 190 8.49 26.37 -10.29
CA THR A 190 7.19 26.87 -9.84
C THR A 190 6.20 25.74 -9.59
N GLN A 191 5.11 26.04 -8.89
CA GLN A 191 4.03 25.10 -8.65
C GLN A 191 3.42 24.60 -9.97
N GLU A 192 3.18 25.51 -10.91
CA GLU A 192 2.63 25.18 -12.25
C GLU A 192 3.56 24.27 -13.05
N GLN A 193 4.89 24.42 -12.90
CA GLN A 193 5.85 23.52 -13.52
C GLN A 193 5.82 22.12 -12.90
N ALA A 194 5.65 22.02 -11.59
CA ALA A 194 5.51 20.73 -10.91
C ALA A 194 4.21 20.02 -11.31
N GLU A 195 3.10 20.75 -11.32
CA GLU A 195 1.79 20.23 -11.75
C GLU A 195 1.80 19.78 -13.22
N ALA A 196 2.49 20.52 -14.10
CA ALA A 196 2.67 20.12 -15.48
C ALA A 196 3.52 18.83 -15.63
N ARG A 197 4.55 18.65 -14.79
CA ARG A 197 5.35 17.40 -14.75
C ARG A 197 4.50 16.22 -14.26
N TYR A 198 3.70 16.44 -13.22
CA TYR A 198 2.79 15.41 -12.72
C TYR A 198 1.75 15.03 -13.78
N ALA A 199 1.13 16.02 -14.45
CA ALA A 199 0.19 15.76 -15.53
C ALA A 199 0.81 14.95 -16.67
N ALA A 200 2.07 15.26 -17.03
CA ALA A 200 2.81 14.52 -18.05
C ALA A 200 3.12 13.08 -17.62
N ALA A 201 3.45 12.88 -16.32
CA ALA A 201 3.69 11.55 -15.77
C ALA A 201 2.44 10.69 -15.71
N LEU A 202 1.29 11.29 -15.37
CA LEU A 202 0.00 10.60 -15.35
C LEU A 202 -0.41 10.07 -16.74
N ASN A 203 -0.07 10.79 -17.81
CA ASN A 203 -0.41 10.39 -19.19
C ASN A 203 -1.83 9.82 -19.33
N LEU A 204 -2.81 10.50 -18.72
CA LEU A 204 -4.19 10.03 -18.61
C LEU A 204 -4.83 9.84 -19.99
N GLY A 205 -5.52 8.73 -20.19
CA GLY A 205 -6.33 8.45 -21.38
C GLY A 205 -7.54 9.40 -21.52
N ALA A 206 -8.19 9.35 -22.67
CA ALA A 206 -9.32 10.23 -22.99
C ALA A 206 -10.57 10.02 -22.11
N GLN A 207 -10.67 8.90 -21.41
CA GLN A 207 -11.72 8.60 -20.45
C GLN A 207 -11.66 9.50 -19.20
N PHE A 208 -10.47 10.03 -18.86
CA PHE A 208 -10.30 10.96 -17.76
C PHE A 208 -10.62 12.39 -18.22
N THR A 209 -11.67 12.95 -17.68
CA THR A 209 -12.13 14.32 -18.01
C THR A 209 -12.11 15.21 -16.76
N ASN A 210 -12.23 16.52 -16.93
CA ASN A 210 -12.23 17.49 -15.83
C ASN A 210 -11.08 17.29 -14.83
N VAL A 211 -9.89 17.01 -15.35
CA VAL A 211 -8.69 16.79 -14.53
C VAL A 211 -8.32 18.07 -13.79
N ASN A 212 -8.27 17.99 -12.47
CA ASN A 212 -7.85 19.08 -11.59
C ASN A 212 -6.67 18.61 -10.72
N ILE A 213 -5.50 19.23 -10.92
CA ILE A 213 -4.27 18.88 -10.20
C ILE A 213 -4.08 19.84 -9.03
N ASP A 214 -3.69 19.31 -7.90
CA ASP A 214 -3.24 20.06 -6.73
C ASP A 214 -1.82 19.66 -6.34
N SER A 215 -1.09 20.59 -5.73
CA SER A 215 0.25 20.31 -5.23
C SER A 215 0.58 21.14 -3.99
N ASN A 216 1.40 20.57 -3.11
CA ASN A 216 1.91 21.23 -1.93
C ASN A 216 3.41 21.00 -1.82
N ILE A 217 4.16 22.04 -1.44
CA ILE A 217 5.59 21.91 -1.24
C ILE A 217 5.89 21.25 0.11
N VAL A 218 6.80 20.26 0.08
CA VAL A 218 7.21 19.46 1.24
C VAL A 218 8.72 19.18 1.16
N TYR A 219 9.31 18.73 2.25
CA TYR A 219 10.59 18.01 2.21
C TYR A 219 10.32 16.51 2.21
N TYR A 220 10.96 15.79 1.32
CA TYR A 220 10.81 14.33 1.26
C TYR A 220 11.97 13.63 1.96
N ALA A 221 11.65 12.70 2.84
CA ALA A 221 12.60 11.84 3.54
C ALA A 221 12.39 10.38 3.07
N PRO A 222 13.24 9.86 2.17
CA PRO A 222 13.16 8.47 1.72
C PRO A 222 13.41 7.50 2.89
N PRO A 223 13.09 6.20 2.74
CA PRO A 223 13.33 5.21 3.78
C PRO A 223 14.76 5.28 4.34
N ILE A 224 14.93 5.03 5.63
CA ILE A 224 16.24 4.83 6.23
C ILE A 224 16.60 3.36 6.02
N GLY A 225 17.36 3.08 4.98
CA GLY A 225 17.66 1.73 4.51
C GLY A 225 19.15 1.53 4.20
N LEU A 226 19.42 0.65 3.25
CA LEU A 226 20.77 0.26 2.83
C LEU A 226 21.54 1.40 2.14
N THR A 227 20.86 2.33 1.48
CA THR A 227 21.46 3.52 0.86
C THR A 227 21.46 4.69 1.84
N THR A 228 22.57 5.41 1.90
CA THR A 228 22.71 6.55 2.80
C THR A 228 22.25 7.82 2.09
N THR A 229 21.07 8.31 2.43
CA THR A 229 20.62 9.65 2.00
C THR A 229 21.58 10.71 2.53
N SER A 230 22.14 11.52 1.65
CA SER A 230 23.12 12.55 1.99
C SER A 230 22.51 13.94 2.17
N VAL A 231 21.35 14.19 1.55
CA VAL A 231 20.67 15.49 1.59
C VAL A 231 19.16 15.31 1.50
N LEU A 232 18.40 16.09 2.29
CA LEU A 232 16.96 16.24 2.11
C LEU A 232 16.70 17.50 1.30
N MET A 233 15.79 17.41 0.36
CA MET A 233 15.44 18.49 -0.58
C MET A 233 13.94 18.69 -0.70
N PRO A 234 13.53 19.86 -1.23
CA PRO A 234 12.11 20.13 -1.45
C PRO A 234 11.56 19.33 -2.64
N PHE A 235 10.31 18.90 -2.46
CA PHE A 235 9.46 18.26 -3.47
C PHE A 235 8.09 18.94 -3.49
N TYR A 236 7.36 18.71 -4.55
CA TYR A 236 5.92 18.93 -4.58
C TYR A 236 5.21 17.58 -4.41
N ASP A 237 4.38 17.46 -3.36
CA ASP A 237 3.41 16.36 -3.21
C ASP A 237 2.23 16.65 -4.12
N CYS A 238 2.22 16.08 -5.31
CA CYS A 238 1.22 16.28 -6.35
C CYS A 238 0.15 15.20 -6.30
N GLY A 239 -1.09 15.61 -6.57
CA GLY A 239 -2.26 14.76 -6.69
C GLY A 239 -3.38 15.48 -7.42
N GLY A 240 -4.60 15.01 -7.28
CA GLY A 240 -5.72 15.68 -7.91
C GLY A 240 -6.98 14.85 -7.96
N THR A 241 -7.92 15.31 -8.78
CA THR A 241 -9.15 14.60 -9.13
C THR A 241 -9.37 14.60 -10.63
N ALA A 242 -10.14 13.63 -11.10
CA ALA A 242 -10.63 13.55 -12.48
C ALA A 242 -12.06 13.03 -12.48
N VAL A 243 -12.73 13.10 -13.62
CA VAL A 243 -14.03 12.47 -13.82
C VAL A 243 -13.87 11.33 -14.82
N VAL A 244 -14.27 10.13 -14.41
CA VAL A 244 -14.35 8.92 -15.24
C VAL A 244 -15.80 8.46 -15.19
N GLU A 245 -16.43 8.26 -16.35
CA GLU A 245 -17.83 7.85 -16.48
C GLU A 245 -18.84 8.69 -15.69
N GLY A 246 -18.59 10.00 -15.69
CA GLY A 246 -19.44 10.96 -14.98
C GLY A 246 -19.28 10.99 -13.46
N LYS A 247 -18.34 10.25 -12.89
CA LYS A 247 -18.03 10.21 -11.46
C LYS A 247 -16.66 10.79 -11.18
N GLU A 248 -16.57 11.55 -10.08
CA GLU A 248 -15.28 12.05 -9.60
C GLU A 248 -14.49 10.90 -8.96
N ILE A 249 -13.21 10.85 -9.30
CA ILE A 249 -12.22 9.98 -8.68
C ILE A 249 -11.05 10.81 -8.17
N ALA A 250 -10.30 10.29 -7.21
CA ALA A 250 -9.05 10.85 -6.79
C ALA A 250 -7.87 10.14 -7.48
N LEU A 251 -6.91 10.93 -7.92
CA LEU A 251 -5.67 10.46 -8.53
C LEU A 251 -4.65 10.09 -7.43
N LEU A 252 -3.92 9.01 -7.63
CA LEU A 252 -2.81 8.63 -6.76
C LEU A 252 -1.80 9.76 -6.66
N ARG A 253 -1.32 10.05 -5.45
CA ARG A 253 -0.36 11.12 -5.23
C ARG A 253 1.07 10.64 -5.42
N THR A 254 1.95 11.52 -5.91
CA THR A 254 3.38 11.25 -6.02
C THR A 254 4.23 12.50 -5.76
N MET A 255 5.52 12.27 -5.51
CA MET A 255 6.50 13.32 -5.21
C MET A 255 7.21 13.78 -6.48
N ILE A 256 7.04 15.05 -6.84
CA ILE A 256 7.76 15.69 -7.97
C ILE A 256 8.93 16.50 -7.43
N PRO A 257 10.18 16.23 -7.84
CA PRO A 257 11.34 17.01 -7.40
C PRO A 257 11.16 18.50 -7.68
N ALA A 258 11.36 19.34 -6.67
CA ALA A 258 11.23 20.79 -6.82
C ALA A 258 12.49 21.47 -7.40
N LEU A 259 13.54 20.72 -7.69
CA LEU A 259 14.81 21.21 -8.22
C LEU A 259 15.00 20.81 -9.69
N ASP A 260 15.74 21.64 -10.45
CA ASP A 260 16.17 21.34 -11.83
C ASP A 260 17.67 21.10 -11.96
N SER A 261 18.42 21.26 -10.88
CA SER A 261 19.89 21.16 -10.92
C SER A 261 20.31 19.70 -11.05
N GLU A 262 21.13 19.38 -12.06
CA GLU A 262 21.74 18.06 -12.25
C GLU A 262 22.61 17.61 -11.06
N ILE A 263 22.98 18.50 -10.16
CA ILE A 263 23.67 18.15 -8.91
C ILE A 263 22.75 17.35 -7.98
N TYR A 264 21.45 17.63 -8.02
CA TYR A 264 20.47 17.09 -7.07
C TYR A 264 19.44 16.17 -7.71
N VAL A 265 19.24 16.26 -9.02
CA VAL A 265 18.19 15.54 -9.75
C VAL A 265 18.81 14.80 -10.92
N PRO A 266 18.58 13.50 -11.06
CA PRO A 266 19.00 12.77 -12.25
C PRO A 266 18.39 13.37 -13.52
N VAL A 267 19.18 13.40 -14.59
CA VAL A 267 18.72 13.71 -15.94
C VAL A 267 18.88 12.46 -16.78
N ILE A 268 17.76 12.01 -17.34
CA ILE A 268 17.71 10.77 -18.10
C ILE A 268 17.38 11.01 -19.57
N GLN A 269 17.93 10.17 -20.43
CA GLN A 269 17.64 10.14 -21.87
C GLN A 269 17.27 8.72 -22.26
N LEU A 270 15.98 8.51 -22.56
CA LEU A 270 15.43 7.24 -23.03
C LEU A 270 15.60 7.12 -24.53
N THR A 271 16.05 5.95 -24.99
CA THR A 271 16.03 5.56 -26.41
C THR A 271 15.39 4.19 -26.52
N ALA A 272 14.39 4.04 -27.39
CA ALA A 272 13.73 2.74 -27.59
C ALA A 272 13.40 2.51 -29.06
N THR A 273 13.35 1.24 -29.45
CA THR A 273 13.01 0.77 -30.80
C THR A 273 12.17 -0.49 -30.74
N SER A 274 11.33 -0.71 -31.75
CA SER A 274 10.49 -1.90 -31.88
C SER A 274 10.70 -2.60 -33.21
N GLN A 275 10.50 -3.93 -33.23
CA GLN A 275 10.41 -4.74 -34.44
C GLN A 275 9.36 -5.85 -34.25
N GLY A 276 8.15 -5.64 -34.81
CA GLY A 276 7.02 -6.53 -34.53
C GLY A 276 6.58 -6.38 -33.08
N ALA A 277 6.61 -7.44 -32.29
CA ALA A 277 6.35 -7.42 -30.86
C ALA A 277 7.62 -7.16 -30.00
N ALA A 278 8.81 -7.30 -30.58
CA ALA A 278 10.06 -7.12 -29.84
C ALA A 278 10.38 -5.64 -29.61
N VAL A 279 10.69 -5.28 -28.37
CA VAL A 279 11.11 -3.94 -27.94
C VAL A 279 12.51 -4.01 -27.35
N ASN A 280 13.34 -3.02 -27.70
CA ASN A 280 14.65 -2.81 -27.06
C ASN A 280 14.72 -1.36 -26.61
N ALA A 281 15.09 -1.12 -25.35
CA ALA A 281 15.22 0.20 -24.80
C ALA A 281 16.51 0.37 -24.01
N SER A 282 16.96 1.62 -23.88
CA SER A 282 18.14 1.99 -23.11
C SER A 282 17.98 3.37 -22.48
N VAL A 283 18.58 3.56 -21.31
CA VAL A 283 18.62 4.84 -20.61
C VAL A 283 20.06 5.30 -20.36
N GLU A 284 20.33 6.56 -20.68
CA GLU A 284 21.53 7.26 -20.23
C GLU A 284 21.18 8.14 -19.05
N ILE A 285 21.98 8.07 -17.96
CA ILE A 285 21.72 8.78 -16.70
C ILE A 285 22.87 9.71 -16.40
N ARG A 286 22.58 10.95 -16.05
CA ARG A 286 23.54 11.96 -15.61
C ARG A 286 23.01 12.69 -14.37
N GLY A 287 23.91 13.18 -13.52
CA GLY A 287 23.55 13.94 -12.33
C GLY A 287 22.89 13.09 -11.24
N GLY A 288 22.34 13.73 -10.21
CA GLY A 288 21.82 13.06 -9.03
C GLY A 288 22.89 12.34 -8.21
N ALA A 289 22.49 11.57 -7.21
CA ALA A 289 23.37 10.82 -6.30
C ALA A 289 23.38 9.33 -6.64
N GLN A 290 24.57 8.76 -6.91
CA GLN A 290 24.70 7.31 -7.10
C GLN A 290 24.66 6.55 -5.75
N PRO A 291 24.26 5.25 -5.72
CA PRO A 291 23.81 4.44 -6.85
C PRO A 291 22.39 4.80 -7.31
N TYR A 292 22.06 4.43 -8.55
CA TYR A 292 20.70 4.52 -9.08
C TYR A 292 19.98 3.18 -8.97
N VAL A 293 18.69 3.24 -8.72
CA VAL A 293 17.74 2.16 -8.98
C VAL A 293 17.05 2.50 -10.30
N ILE A 294 17.01 1.54 -11.22
CA ILE A 294 16.38 1.68 -12.52
C ILE A 294 15.22 0.69 -12.54
N ASP A 295 14.04 1.20 -12.88
CA ASP A 295 12.81 0.44 -13.00
C ASP A 295 12.24 0.64 -14.40
N TRP A 296 12.02 -0.47 -15.13
CA TRP A 296 11.47 -0.49 -16.47
C TRP A 296 10.03 -0.95 -16.45
N ASN A 297 9.20 -0.24 -17.20
CA ASN A 297 7.78 -0.54 -17.28
C ASN A 297 7.29 -0.49 -18.72
N SER A 298 6.27 -1.24 -19.01
CA SER A 298 5.60 -1.23 -20.31
C SER A 298 4.08 -1.09 -20.15
N SER A 299 3.42 -0.58 -21.19
CA SER A 299 1.95 -0.47 -21.18
C SER A 299 1.24 -1.81 -21.19
N SER A 300 1.95 -2.90 -21.39
CA SER A 300 1.38 -4.23 -21.55
C SER A 300 1.80 -5.23 -20.47
N ARG A 301 2.83 -4.95 -19.70
CA ARG A 301 3.35 -5.83 -18.65
C ARG A 301 4.36 -5.14 -17.72
N GLY A 302 4.53 -5.66 -16.51
CA GLY A 302 5.69 -5.37 -15.67
C GLY A 302 6.99 -5.90 -16.28
N LEU A 303 8.12 -5.24 -16.00
CA LEU A 303 9.44 -5.61 -16.50
C LEU A 303 10.43 -5.70 -15.33
N ASP A 304 10.74 -6.90 -14.90
CA ASP A 304 11.74 -7.12 -13.82
C ASP A 304 13.18 -7.01 -14.37
N ASP A 305 13.60 -5.79 -14.72
CA ASP A 305 14.95 -5.47 -15.18
C ASP A 305 15.44 -4.15 -14.55
N SER A 306 16.57 -4.21 -13.88
CA SER A 306 17.21 -3.06 -13.21
C SER A 306 18.47 -2.57 -13.92
N SER A 307 18.78 -3.06 -15.12
CA SER A 307 19.93 -2.63 -15.91
C SER A 307 19.62 -1.38 -16.72
N ALA A 308 20.67 -0.74 -17.25
CA ALA A 308 20.50 0.44 -18.12
C ALA A 308 19.93 0.12 -19.51
N THR A 309 19.67 -1.14 -19.80
CA THR A 309 19.08 -1.61 -21.06
C THR A 309 18.09 -2.72 -20.78
N VAL A 310 16.97 -2.74 -21.50
CA VAL A 310 15.97 -3.80 -21.43
C VAL A 310 15.59 -4.27 -22.84
N ALA A 311 15.30 -5.57 -22.95
CA ALA A 311 14.76 -6.18 -24.16
C ALA A 311 13.63 -7.13 -23.78
N TYR A 312 12.46 -6.96 -24.39
CA TYR A 312 11.29 -7.77 -24.08
C TYR A 312 10.37 -7.94 -25.28
N GLU A 313 9.48 -8.92 -25.20
CA GLU A 313 8.35 -9.11 -26.12
C GLU A 313 7.10 -8.48 -25.52
N VAL A 314 6.39 -7.68 -26.31
CA VAL A 314 5.09 -7.11 -25.92
C VAL A 314 4.06 -8.23 -25.83
N LEU A 315 3.38 -8.31 -24.73
CA LEU A 315 2.28 -9.24 -24.50
C LEU A 315 0.95 -8.48 -24.48
N GLY A 316 -0.04 -9.00 -25.20
CA GLY A 316 -1.37 -8.42 -25.19
C GLY A 316 -2.43 -9.52 -25.06
N ARG A 317 -3.34 -9.41 -24.12
CA ARG A 317 -4.55 -10.25 -24.05
C ARG A 317 -5.39 -10.06 -25.33
N ARG A 318 -5.27 -8.91 -25.96
CA ARG A 318 -5.85 -8.56 -27.28
C ARG A 318 -4.76 -8.10 -28.25
N ALA A 319 -5.14 -7.91 -29.51
CA ALA A 319 -4.24 -7.33 -30.51
C ALA A 319 -3.84 -5.89 -30.15
N LEU A 320 -2.53 -5.61 -30.18
CA LEU A 320 -1.95 -4.30 -29.88
C LEU A 320 -1.22 -3.78 -31.12
N ASN A 321 -1.31 -2.47 -31.35
CA ASN A 321 -0.58 -1.75 -32.41
C ASN A 321 0.34 -0.66 -31.87
N SER A 322 0.32 -0.42 -30.56
CA SER A 322 1.21 0.52 -29.88
C SER A 322 1.63 -0.04 -28.53
N GLU A 323 2.81 0.34 -28.11
CA GLU A 323 3.41 -0.01 -26.82
C GLU A 323 4.09 1.23 -26.26
N THR A 324 3.86 1.53 -24.98
CA THR A 324 4.59 2.60 -24.28
C THR A 324 5.59 1.97 -23.34
N VAL A 325 6.87 2.26 -23.54
CA VAL A 325 7.92 1.90 -22.59
C VAL A 325 8.25 3.10 -21.73
N THR A 326 8.32 2.87 -20.42
CA THR A 326 8.64 3.87 -19.40
C THR A 326 9.86 3.41 -18.60
N VAL A 327 10.76 4.33 -18.29
CA VAL A 327 11.85 4.11 -17.34
C VAL A 327 11.74 5.08 -16.18
N ILE A 328 11.83 4.58 -14.97
CA ILE A 328 11.91 5.36 -13.73
C ILE A 328 13.31 5.17 -13.16
N VAL A 329 14.00 6.27 -12.86
CA VAL A 329 15.32 6.24 -12.25
C VAL A 329 15.27 6.95 -10.91
N THR A 330 15.59 6.23 -9.85
CA THR A 330 15.65 6.74 -8.48
C THR A 330 17.09 6.79 -8.00
N ASP A 331 17.53 7.94 -7.53
CA ASP A 331 18.86 8.15 -7.00
C ASP A 331 18.99 7.77 -5.51
N ALA A 332 20.20 7.78 -4.97
CA ALA A 332 20.48 7.44 -3.57
C ALA A 332 19.82 8.40 -2.54
N ASN A 333 19.38 9.58 -2.95
CA ASN A 333 18.63 10.52 -2.12
C ASN A 333 17.11 10.32 -2.25
N GLY A 334 16.66 9.32 -3.01
CA GLY A 334 15.25 9.02 -3.25
C GLY A 334 14.58 9.98 -4.24
N VAL A 335 15.36 10.60 -5.11
CA VAL A 335 14.86 11.46 -6.19
C VAL A 335 14.54 10.60 -7.39
N SER A 336 13.27 10.48 -7.73
CA SER A 336 12.81 9.74 -8.90
C SER A 336 12.51 10.67 -10.07
N VAL A 337 12.93 10.27 -11.26
CA VAL A 337 12.60 10.91 -12.54
C VAL A 337 12.15 9.84 -13.52
N GLN A 338 11.23 10.19 -14.43
CA GLN A 338 10.77 9.24 -15.42
C GLN A 338 10.86 9.80 -16.84
N ALA A 339 10.97 8.89 -17.81
CA ALA A 339 10.81 9.16 -19.22
C ALA A 339 10.04 8.03 -19.90
N SER A 340 9.16 8.40 -20.84
CA SER A 340 8.35 7.44 -21.59
C SER A 340 8.43 7.71 -23.09
N THR A 341 8.23 6.67 -23.88
CA THR A 341 8.10 6.76 -25.33
C THR A 341 7.17 5.69 -25.85
N THR A 342 6.32 6.07 -26.82
CA THR A 342 5.38 5.14 -27.45
C THR A 342 5.96 4.66 -28.79
N LEU A 343 5.87 3.37 -29.03
CA LEU A 343 6.38 2.66 -30.20
C LEU A 343 5.23 2.01 -30.97
N ASP A 344 5.36 1.94 -32.29
CA ASP A 344 4.48 1.10 -33.10
C ASP A 344 4.90 -0.37 -32.95
N VAL A 345 3.96 -1.23 -32.60
CA VAL A 345 4.17 -2.68 -32.46
C VAL A 345 3.11 -3.44 -33.24
N THR A 346 3.30 -4.76 -33.39
CA THR A 346 2.29 -5.63 -33.98
C THR A 346 2.18 -6.90 -33.16
N VAL A 347 1.13 -6.98 -32.36
CA VAL A 347 0.83 -8.12 -31.47
C VAL A 347 -0.55 -8.67 -31.83
N SER A 348 -0.66 -9.97 -32.01
CA SER A 348 -1.93 -10.61 -32.42
C SER A 348 -2.92 -10.78 -31.26
N GLY A 349 -2.46 -10.65 -30.02
CA GLY A 349 -3.22 -10.98 -28.82
C GLY A 349 -3.25 -12.48 -28.53
N ILE A 350 -3.21 -12.83 -27.26
CA ILE A 350 -3.29 -14.22 -26.79
C ILE A 350 -4.74 -14.69 -26.55
N GLY A 351 -5.72 -13.79 -26.72
CA GLY A 351 -7.15 -14.08 -26.49
C GLY A 351 -7.61 -13.74 -25.08
N THR A 352 -8.91 -13.79 -24.85
CA THR A 352 -9.55 -13.50 -23.55
C THR A 352 -9.53 -14.70 -22.61
N GLU A 353 -9.15 -15.87 -23.08
CA GLU A 353 -9.11 -17.07 -22.27
C GLU A 353 -7.74 -17.25 -21.61
N SER A 354 -7.79 -17.37 -20.31
CA SER A 354 -6.81 -17.81 -19.32
C SER A 354 -5.47 -18.38 -19.85
N ILE A 355 -4.44 -17.56 -19.97
CA ILE A 355 -3.06 -18.05 -20.01
C ILE A 355 -2.23 -17.07 -19.15
N PRO A 356 -1.53 -17.55 -18.10
CA PRO A 356 -0.53 -16.75 -17.38
C PRO A 356 0.49 -16.15 -18.34
N PRO A 357 1.14 -15.02 -18.02
CA PRO A 357 2.11 -14.34 -18.88
C PRO A 357 3.26 -15.22 -19.36
N ASP A 358 3.56 -16.32 -18.68
CA ASP A 358 4.58 -17.31 -19.05
C ASP A 358 4.07 -18.44 -19.98
N GLY A 359 2.78 -18.43 -20.34
CA GLY A 359 2.17 -19.44 -21.20
C GLY A 359 1.80 -20.75 -20.50
N SER A 360 1.92 -20.83 -19.19
CA SER A 360 1.49 -22.00 -18.40
C SER A 360 0.06 -21.78 -17.90
N ALA A 361 -0.91 -22.51 -18.45
CA ALA A 361 -2.21 -22.65 -17.80
C ALA A 361 -2.03 -23.50 -16.54
N ILE A 362 -1.93 -22.88 -15.38
CA ILE A 362 -1.93 -23.59 -14.10
C ILE A 362 -3.38 -23.99 -13.84
N ALA A 363 -3.68 -25.28 -14.01
CA ALA A 363 -4.96 -25.82 -13.60
C ALA A 363 -5.12 -25.59 -12.09
N PHE A 364 -6.33 -25.20 -11.65
CA PHE A 364 -6.66 -25.16 -10.23
C PHE A 364 -6.25 -26.50 -9.57
N VAL A 365 -5.41 -26.40 -8.57
CA VAL A 365 -5.02 -27.52 -7.70
C VAL A 365 -5.31 -27.06 -6.28
N GLY A 366 -6.43 -27.51 -5.73
CA GLY A 366 -6.81 -27.15 -4.36
C GLY A 366 -5.68 -27.38 -3.35
N GLY A 367 -5.53 -26.50 -2.40
CA GLY A 367 -4.51 -26.52 -1.36
C GLY A 367 -3.16 -25.91 -1.76
N ILE A 368 -3.05 -25.29 -2.94
CA ILE A 368 -1.90 -24.46 -3.33
C ILE A 368 -2.17 -23.03 -2.91
N ARG A 369 -1.21 -22.42 -2.20
CA ARG A 369 -1.25 -20.97 -1.91
C ARG A 369 -0.96 -20.21 -3.19
N ASP A 370 -1.81 -19.26 -3.54
CA ASP A 370 -1.62 -18.50 -4.77
C ASP A 370 -2.07 -17.03 -4.67
N PHE A 371 -1.75 -16.25 -5.68
CA PHE A 371 -2.05 -14.84 -5.73
C PHE A 371 -2.26 -14.33 -7.16
N GLY A 372 -2.97 -13.19 -7.26
CA GLY A 372 -3.10 -12.42 -8.49
C GLY A 372 -2.75 -10.95 -8.28
N THR A 373 -2.36 -10.26 -9.35
CA THR A 373 -2.12 -8.82 -9.32
C THR A 373 -2.74 -8.12 -10.53
N GLU A 374 -3.28 -6.92 -10.27
CA GLU A 374 -3.81 -5.99 -11.28
C GLU A 374 -3.22 -4.61 -11.07
N ASN A 375 -2.37 -4.13 -11.99
CA ASN A 375 -1.82 -2.78 -11.95
C ASN A 375 -2.34 -1.93 -13.10
N ALA A 376 -3.38 -1.16 -12.85
CA ALA A 376 -4.02 -0.27 -13.82
C ALA A 376 -3.27 1.06 -14.03
N VAL A 377 -2.10 1.26 -13.44
CA VAL A 377 -1.34 2.53 -13.50
C VAL A 377 0.16 2.32 -13.79
N THR A 378 0.52 1.17 -14.32
CA THR A 378 1.92 0.81 -14.64
C THR A 378 2.61 1.87 -15.50
N ASN A 379 1.92 2.41 -16.49
CA ASN A 379 2.46 3.48 -17.35
C ASN A 379 2.73 4.81 -16.63
N GLN A 380 2.15 4.99 -15.44
CA GLN A 380 2.14 6.26 -14.72
C GLN A 380 3.15 6.25 -13.57
N PHE A 381 3.22 5.15 -12.83
CA PHE A 381 3.97 5.05 -11.57
C PHE A 381 4.87 3.82 -11.48
N GLY A 382 4.95 3.00 -12.53
CA GLY A 382 5.75 1.79 -12.54
C GLY A 382 5.06 0.58 -11.90
N ASP A 383 5.85 -0.43 -11.61
CA ASP A 383 5.40 -1.71 -11.07
C ASP A 383 5.21 -1.64 -9.55
N LEU A 384 4.19 -0.89 -9.12
CA LEU A 384 3.88 -0.71 -7.69
C LEU A 384 3.54 -2.03 -6.99
N GLU A 385 3.14 -3.06 -7.73
CA GLU A 385 2.86 -4.42 -7.26
C GLU A 385 4.11 -5.30 -7.15
N GLN A 386 5.22 -4.96 -7.82
CA GLN A 386 6.40 -5.84 -7.92
C GLN A 386 6.97 -6.25 -6.57
N GLY A 387 6.94 -5.35 -5.59
CA GLY A 387 7.33 -5.68 -4.23
C GLY A 387 6.47 -6.77 -3.59
N PHE A 388 5.16 -6.80 -3.90
CA PHE A 388 4.23 -7.84 -3.47
C PHE A 388 4.55 -9.17 -4.16
N ILE A 389 4.67 -9.16 -5.48
CA ILE A 389 5.03 -10.35 -6.30
C ILE A 389 6.31 -10.99 -5.78
N ASN A 390 7.39 -10.20 -5.66
CA ASN A 390 8.69 -10.70 -5.20
C ASN A 390 8.64 -11.34 -3.81
N ALA A 391 7.83 -10.81 -2.90
CA ALA A 391 7.68 -11.37 -1.56
C ALA A 391 6.86 -12.67 -1.57
N MET A 392 5.77 -12.72 -2.35
CA MET A 392 4.97 -13.93 -2.52
C MET A 392 5.77 -15.06 -3.16
N ASP A 393 6.50 -14.79 -4.24
CA ASP A 393 7.36 -15.75 -4.91
C ASP A 393 8.46 -16.30 -3.99
N ALA A 394 9.08 -15.40 -3.18
CA ALA A 394 10.12 -15.80 -2.22
C ALA A 394 9.58 -16.76 -1.14
N ASP A 395 8.30 -16.69 -0.80
CA ASP A 395 7.63 -17.61 0.13
C ASP A 395 7.06 -18.86 -0.56
N GLY A 396 7.19 -18.97 -1.89
CA GLY A 396 6.72 -20.08 -2.69
C GLY A 396 5.20 -20.08 -2.92
N VAL A 397 4.57 -18.91 -2.88
CA VAL A 397 3.18 -18.72 -3.29
C VAL A 397 3.11 -18.65 -4.81
N VAL A 398 2.12 -19.26 -5.43
CA VAL A 398 2.05 -19.40 -6.89
C VAL A 398 1.38 -18.16 -7.50
N GLU A 399 2.03 -17.51 -8.44
CA GLU A 399 1.40 -16.48 -9.25
C GLU A 399 0.40 -17.12 -10.23
N ARG A 400 -0.88 -16.77 -10.11
CA ARG A 400 -1.93 -17.19 -11.06
C ARG A 400 -2.01 -16.26 -12.25
N PHE A 401 -1.93 -14.97 -11.98
CA PHE A 401 -1.91 -13.94 -13.00
C PHE A 401 -1.25 -12.66 -12.48
N SER A 402 -0.71 -11.89 -13.42
CA SER A 402 -0.23 -10.54 -13.18
C SER A 402 -0.56 -9.69 -14.40
N TRP A 403 -1.56 -8.83 -14.28
CA TRP A 403 -2.01 -7.98 -15.35
C TRP A 403 -1.65 -6.52 -15.10
N SER A 404 -1.12 -5.85 -16.13
CA SER A 404 -0.64 -4.48 -16.01
C SER A 404 -1.12 -3.63 -17.19
N GLY A 405 -1.38 -2.36 -16.91
CA GLY A 405 -1.75 -1.35 -17.91
C GLY A 405 -2.97 -1.75 -18.71
N VAL A 406 -2.80 -1.85 -20.02
CA VAL A 406 -3.90 -2.20 -20.96
C VAL A 406 -4.40 -3.64 -20.87
N ASN A 407 -3.73 -4.49 -20.10
CA ASN A 407 -4.14 -5.87 -19.84
C ASN A 407 -4.85 -6.05 -18.50
N ALA A 408 -4.84 -5.03 -17.61
CA ALA A 408 -5.64 -4.99 -16.40
C ALA A 408 -7.06 -4.53 -16.75
N TRP A 409 -8.06 -5.37 -16.51
CA TRP A 409 -9.42 -5.14 -16.98
C TRP A 409 -10.44 -5.18 -15.84
N GLU A 410 -11.42 -4.27 -15.91
CA GLU A 410 -12.57 -4.27 -15.00
C GLU A 410 -13.30 -5.62 -14.98
N GLN A 411 -13.41 -6.25 -16.16
CA GLN A 411 -14.11 -7.52 -16.35
C GLN A 411 -13.56 -8.65 -15.45
N ASP A 412 -12.28 -8.57 -15.05
CA ASP A 412 -11.65 -9.57 -14.18
C ASP A 412 -12.22 -9.55 -12.75
N PHE A 413 -13.00 -8.52 -12.41
CA PHE A 413 -13.69 -8.33 -11.13
C PHE A 413 -15.20 -8.61 -11.20
N LYS A 414 -15.73 -9.02 -12.37
CA LYS A 414 -17.17 -9.18 -12.64
C LYS A 414 -17.49 -10.61 -13.04
N ALA A 415 -18.63 -11.13 -12.54
CA ALA A 415 -19.10 -12.45 -12.94
C ALA A 415 -19.47 -12.49 -14.45
N PRO A 416 -19.15 -13.60 -15.16
CA PRO A 416 -18.52 -14.82 -14.64
C PRO A 416 -16.99 -14.83 -14.75
N GLU A 417 -16.36 -13.75 -15.22
CA GLU A 417 -14.93 -13.72 -15.53
C GLU A 417 -14.05 -13.66 -14.28
N ASP A 418 -14.56 -13.10 -13.16
CA ASP A 418 -13.90 -13.08 -11.86
C ASP A 418 -13.45 -14.47 -11.41
N SER A 419 -14.28 -15.49 -11.66
CA SER A 419 -13.97 -16.88 -11.34
C SER A 419 -12.81 -17.48 -12.18
N ASN A 420 -12.34 -16.78 -13.20
CA ASN A 420 -11.13 -17.12 -13.94
C ASN A 420 -9.90 -16.36 -13.42
N TRP A 421 -10.12 -15.20 -12.77
CA TRP A 421 -9.08 -14.25 -12.40
C TRP A 421 -9.07 -13.99 -10.88
N ILE A 422 -9.69 -12.90 -10.43
CA ILE A 422 -9.55 -12.47 -9.04
C ILE A 422 -10.10 -13.51 -8.05
N ASP A 423 -11.23 -14.14 -8.38
CA ASP A 423 -11.88 -15.15 -7.54
C ASP A 423 -11.35 -16.58 -7.78
N ASN A 424 -10.17 -16.69 -8.39
CA ASN A 424 -9.42 -17.93 -8.55
C ASN A 424 -8.05 -17.86 -7.85
N THR A 425 -7.94 -17.02 -6.83
CA THR A 425 -6.71 -16.81 -6.05
C THR A 425 -7.04 -16.64 -4.57
N ASP A 426 -6.17 -17.09 -3.67
CA ASP A 426 -6.29 -16.80 -2.23
C ASP A 426 -6.31 -15.28 -1.97
N ILE A 427 -5.46 -14.53 -2.67
CA ILE A 427 -5.33 -13.07 -2.52
C ILE A 427 -5.10 -12.37 -3.85
N THR A 428 -5.87 -11.32 -4.09
CA THR A 428 -5.61 -10.40 -5.21
C THR A 428 -5.18 -9.02 -4.71
N PHE A 429 -4.10 -8.49 -5.31
CA PHE A 429 -3.58 -7.15 -5.04
C PHE A 429 -3.82 -6.24 -6.25
N TYR A 430 -4.67 -5.23 -6.08
CA TYR A 430 -5.00 -4.23 -7.11
C TYR A 430 -4.31 -2.89 -6.84
N VAL A 431 -3.83 -2.24 -7.91
CA VAL A 431 -3.29 -0.88 -7.89
C VAL A 431 -3.96 -0.02 -8.97
N GLY A 432 -4.51 1.13 -8.59
CA GLY A 432 -5.13 2.04 -9.55
C GLY A 432 -5.67 3.33 -8.95
N HIS A 433 -6.18 4.22 -9.79
CA HIS A 433 -6.95 5.37 -9.31
C HIS A 433 -8.33 4.95 -8.83
N GLY A 434 -8.97 5.78 -8.00
CA GLY A 434 -10.33 5.46 -7.57
C GLY A 434 -10.98 6.51 -6.70
N GLY A 435 -12.17 6.17 -6.24
CA GLY A 435 -13.02 6.99 -5.39
C GLY A 435 -13.91 6.11 -4.53
N GLY A 436 -14.81 6.74 -3.77
CA GLY A 436 -15.66 5.98 -2.86
C GLY A 436 -16.68 5.06 -3.53
N ASP A 437 -16.89 5.18 -4.81
CA ASP A 437 -17.82 4.34 -5.59
C ASP A 437 -17.14 3.24 -6.42
N GLY A 438 -15.79 3.21 -6.46
CA GLY A 438 -15.07 2.19 -7.19
C GLY A 438 -13.65 2.59 -7.59
N PHE A 439 -13.04 1.85 -8.51
CA PHE A 439 -11.67 2.07 -8.98
C PHE A 439 -11.55 1.88 -10.50
N THR A 440 -10.45 2.35 -11.11
CA THR A 440 -10.37 2.57 -12.56
C THR A 440 -9.32 1.72 -13.24
N PHE A 441 -9.53 1.43 -14.54
CA PHE A 441 -8.65 0.70 -15.44
C PHE A 441 -8.22 1.56 -16.63
N GLU A 442 -7.14 1.20 -17.30
CA GLU A 442 -6.70 1.90 -18.52
C GLU A 442 -7.50 1.47 -19.76
N ASP A 443 -7.88 0.22 -19.84
CA ASP A 443 -8.64 -0.30 -20.97
C ASP A 443 -10.09 0.18 -20.93
N THR A 444 -10.59 0.60 -22.08
CA THR A 444 -11.97 1.08 -22.28
C THR A 444 -12.71 0.31 -23.38
N THR A 445 -12.08 -0.76 -23.90
CA THR A 445 -12.58 -1.45 -25.10
C THR A 445 -13.17 -2.81 -24.83
N TYR A 446 -12.79 -3.44 -23.72
CA TYR A 446 -13.31 -4.77 -23.36
C TYR A 446 -14.62 -4.66 -22.57
N ASP A 447 -14.70 -3.72 -21.67
CA ASP A 447 -15.90 -3.30 -20.96
C ASP A 447 -15.88 -1.76 -20.84
N ASP A 448 -16.02 -1.20 -19.68
CA ASP A 448 -15.75 0.21 -19.45
C ASP A 448 -14.42 0.39 -18.66
N SER A 449 -14.18 1.56 -18.10
CA SER A 449 -12.90 1.87 -17.47
C SER A 449 -12.96 1.98 -15.95
N LYS A 450 -14.09 1.61 -15.36
CA LYS A 450 -14.29 1.78 -13.92
C LYS A 450 -15.23 0.75 -13.31
N LEU A 451 -14.73 -0.08 -12.43
CA LEU A 451 -15.55 -0.92 -11.58
C LEU A 451 -16.30 -0.06 -10.55
N PHE A 452 -17.61 -0.06 -10.61
CA PHE A 452 -18.47 0.48 -9.57
C PHE A 452 -18.86 -0.61 -8.58
N HIS A 453 -19.13 -0.21 -7.33
CA HIS A 453 -19.68 -1.12 -6.32
C HIS A 453 -21.07 -1.70 -6.69
N THR A 454 -21.69 -1.24 -7.77
CA THR A 454 -23.01 -1.69 -8.24
C THR A 454 -22.94 -2.69 -9.38
N ASP A 455 -21.77 -2.96 -9.92
CA ASP A 455 -21.53 -3.84 -11.06
C ASP A 455 -20.48 -4.93 -10.82
N ALA A 456 -20.00 -5.05 -9.58
CA ALA A 456 -19.15 -6.15 -9.17
C ALA A 456 -19.90 -7.49 -8.98
N ASP A 457 -21.22 -7.51 -9.13
CA ASP A 457 -22.13 -8.66 -9.16
C ASP A 457 -22.30 -9.47 -7.85
N GLY A 458 -21.59 -9.11 -6.76
CA GLY A 458 -21.86 -9.58 -5.39
C GLY A 458 -21.49 -11.03 -5.11
N ASP A 459 -20.40 -11.54 -5.70
CA ASP A 459 -20.02 -12.95 -5.54
C ASP A 459 -18.53 -13.19 -5.27
N TRP A 460 -17.77 -12.17 -4.83
CA TRP A 460 -16.36 -12.32 -4.48
C TRP A 460 -16.15 -13.28 -3.30
N GLY A 461 -15.28 -14.26 -3.49
CA GLY A 461 -14.99 -15.35 -2.55
C GLY A 461 -15.91 -16.55 -2.71
N ASN A 462 -16.77 -16.57 -3.74
CA ASN A 462 -17.63 -17.72 -3.97
C ASN A 462 -16.84 -18.93 -4.51
N LYS A 463 -15.60 -18.71 -4.92
CA LYS A 463 -14.70 -19.76 -5.42
C LYS A 463 -13.43 -19.91 -4.55
N ASP A 464 -12.57 -18.88 -4.44
CA ASP A 464 -11.23 -19.03 -3.81
C ASP A 464 -10.70 -17.74 -3.15
N LEU A 465 -11.30 -16.58 -3.37
CA LEU A 465 -10.76 -15.30 -2.91
C LEU A 465 -11.07 -15.02 -1.43
N GLU A 466 -10.08 -15.16 -0.55
CA GLU A 466 -10.23 -14.73 0.84
C GLU A 466 -9.89 -13.26 1.04
N TRP A 467 -8.90 -12.71 0.32
CA TRP A 467 -8.43 -11.36 0.59
C TRP A 467 -8.28 -10.51 -0.67
N LEU A 468 -8.99 -9.38 -0.70
CA LEU A 468 -8.86 -8.38 -1.76
C LEU A 468 -8.19 -7.11 -1.23
N ALA A 469 -6.95 -6.86 -1.66
CA ALA A 469 -6.15 -5.71 -1.27
C ALA A 469 -6.13 -4.63 -2.36
N ILE A 470 -6.66 -3.44 -2.07
CA ILE A 470 -6.90 -2.38 -3.05
C ILE A 470 -6.07 -1.14 -2.71
N MET A 471 -4.95 -0.95 -3.41
CA MET A 471 -4.14 0.26 -3.35
C MET A 471 -4.73 1.34 -4.26
N SER A 472 -5.86 1.89 -3.84
CA SER A 472 -6.59 2.93 -4.56
C SER A 472 -7.13 4.00 -3.61
N CYS A 473 -7.36 5.21 -4.14
CA CYS A 473 -7.85 6.33 -3.35
C CYS A 473 -9.28 6.11 -2.89
N GLN A 474 -9.57 6.34 -1.60
CA GLN A 474 -10.91 6.50 -1.00
C GLN A 474 -11.88 5.33 -1.19
N VAL A 475 -11.46 4.17 -1.67
CA VAL A 475 -12.37 3.04 -1.95
C VAL A 475 -13.18 2.62 -0.72
N LEU A 476 -12.59 2.72 0.47
CA LEU A 476 -13.25 2.45 1.76
C LEU A 476 -13.49 3.73 2.60
N VAL A 477 -13.74 4.89 1.96
CA VAL A 477 -14.18 6.10 2.67
C VAL A 477 -15.52 5.89 3.39
N ASP A 478 -15.72 6.52 4.55
CA ASP A 478 -16.94 6.31 5.37
C ASP A 478 -18.24 6.55 4.58
N THR A 479 -18.30 7.67 3.87
CA THR A 479 -19.50 8.07 3.11
C THR A 479 -19.11 8.65 1.77
N TRP A 480 -19.78 8.23 0.71
CA TRP A 480 -19.63 8.72 -0.64
C TRP A 480 -21.00 8.80 -1.32
N SER A 481 -21.31 9.92 -1.96
CA SER A 481 -22.61 10.13 -2.65
C SER A 481 -23.84 9.77 -1.80
N GLY A 482 -23.75 9.93 -0.47
CA GLY A 482 -24.85 9.64 0.47
C GLY A 482 -24.94 8.19 0.94
N LEU A 483 -24.13 7.27 0.40
CA LEU A 483 -24.03 5.88 0.85
C LEU A 483 -22.86 5.70 1.80
N ASN A 484 -23.01 4.93 2.85
CA ASN A 484 -21.89 4.51 3.68
C ASN A 484 -21.14 3.33 3.01
N ARG A 485 -19.91 3.02 3.50
CA ARG A 485 -19.08 1.96 2.90
C ARG A 485 -19.72 0.58 2.97
N PHE A 486 -20.51 0.29 4.01
CA PHE A 486 -21.19 -0.99 4.14
C PHE A 486 -22.31 -1.16 3.10
N ASP A 487 -23.04 -0.08 2.78
CA ASP A 487 -24.08 -0.10 1.74
C ASP A 487 -23.47 -0.24 0.33
N ARG A 488 -22.22 0.21 0.15
CA ARG A 488 -21.52 0.07 -1.13
C ARG A 488 -20.96 -1.32 -1.35
N TRP A 489 -20.29 -1.92 -0.36
CA TRP A 489 -19.43 -3.08 -0.58
C TRP A 489 -19.87 -4.38 0.09
N ARG A 490 -20.85 -4.36 1.02
CA ARG A 490 -21.25 -5.59 1.72
C ARG A 490 -21.80 -6.67 0.79
N GLN A 491 -22.47 -6.29 -0.28
CA GLN A 491 -23.08 -7.24 -1.21
C GLN A 491 -22.06 -8.04 -2.00
N GLU A 492 -20.81 -7.55 -2.09
CA GLU A 492 -19.72 -8.23 -2.80
C GLU A 492 -19.13 -9.41 -2.02
N PHE A 493 -19.49 -9.57 -0.76
CA PHE A 493 -19.00 -10.66 0.09
C PHE A 493 -19.87 -11.91 -0.07
N ASP A 494 -19.32 -12.96 -0.71
CA ASP A 494 -19.90 -14.32 -0.76
C ASP A 494 -18.81 -15.39 -0.53
N GLY A 495 -18.08 -15.26 0.56
CA GLY A 495 -16.88 -16.02 0.91
C GLY A 495 -15.70 -15.12 1.19
N LEU A 496 -15.59 -13.98 0.53
CA LEU A 496 -14.53 -12.99 0.77
C LEU A 496 -14.39 -12.68 2.27
N HIS A 497 -13.19 -12.82 2.80
CA HIS A 497 -12.90 -12.58 4.21
C HIS A 497 -12.64 -11.10 4.51
N LEU A 498 -11.70 -10.49 3.77
CA LEU A 498 -11.30 -9.10 3.99
C LEU A 498 -11.19 -8.32 2.68
N MET A 499 -11.78 -7.14 2.67
CA MET A 499 -11.48 -6.09 1.72
C MET A 499 -10.60 -5.04 2.40
N LEU A 500 -9.39 -4.85 1.88
CA LEU A 500 -8.39 -3.93 2.40
C LEU A 500 -8.28 -2.71 1.48
N GLY A 501 -8.34 -1.50 2.02
CA GLY A 501 -8.32 -0.30 1.18
C GLY A 501 -7.99 0.97 1.95
N PHE A 502 -8.17 2.11 1.29
CA PHE A 502 -7.92 3.42 1.86
C PHE A 502 -9.22 4.19 2.12
N HIS A 503 -9.26 4.81 3.30
CA HIS A 503 -10.28 5.82 3.64
C HIS A 503 -9.96 7.18 3.01
N THR A 504 -8.69 7.48 2.82
CA THR A 504 -8.16 8.72 2.20
C THR A 504 -7.52 8.41 0.86
N ASN A 505 -6.91 9.42 0.23
CA ASN A 505 -6.10 9.20 -0.95
C ASN A 505 -4.86 8.37 -0.60
N ALA A 506 -4.50 7.44 -1.46
CA ALA A 506 -3.24 6.71 -1.43
C ALA A 506 -2.13 7.49 -2.15
N ALA A 507 -0.88 7.14 -1.87
CA ALA A 507 0.27 7.63 -2.62
C ALA A 507 0.97 6.47 -3.33
N ALA A 508 1.41 6.72 -4.56
CA ALA A 508 2.13 5.76 -5.39
C ALA A 508 3.58 5.63 -4.93
N TRP A 509 3.82 4.76 -3.94
CA TRP A 509 5.14 4.49 -3.38
C TRP A 509 5.44 2.98 -3.42
N ASP A 510 6.48 2.61 -4.13
CA ASP A 510 6.87 1.23 -4.46
C ASP A 510 7.10 0.34 -3.22
N SER A 511 7.62 0.91 -2.14
CA SER A 511 7.90 0.16 -0.91
C SER A 511 6.67 -0.35 -0.15
N PHE A 512 5.46 0.09 -0.52
CA PHE A 512 4.23 -0.25 0.18
C PHE A 512 3.82 -1.71 -0.01
N SER A 513 3.74 -2.16 -1.26
CA SER A 513 3.25 -3.50 -1.62
C SER A 513 4.14 -4.60 -1.05
N GLY A 514 5.46 -4.45 -1.20
CA GLY A 514 6.43 -5.38 -0.63
C GLY A 514 6.42 -5.39 0.91
N ALA A 515 6.22 -4.24 1.56
CA ALA A 515 6.07 -4.19 3.01
C ALA A 515 4.80 -4.93 3.48
N PHE A 516 3.68 -4.80 2.76
CA PHE A 516 2.45 -5.52 3.06
C PHE A 516 2.66 -7.03 2.99
N ALA A 517 3.17 -7.55 1.88
CA ALA A 517 3.42 -8.98 1.73
C ALA A 517 4.44 -9.52 2.74
N ASN A 518 5.58 -8.86 2.90
CA ASN A 518 6.61 -9.29 3.87
C ASN A 518 6.08 -9.35 5.30
N ASN A 519 5.18 -8.44 5.70
CA ASN A 519 4.58 -8.47 7.04
C ASN A 519 3.68 -9.69 7.26
N MET A 520 3.03 -10.20 6.21
CA MET A 520 2.22 -11.43 6.27
C MET A 520 3.08 -12.70 6.31
N LEU A 521 4.21 -12.69 5.56
CA LEU A 521 4.97 -13.90 5.22
C LEU A 521 6.21 -14.15 6.09
N GLN A 522 6.64 -13.18 6.90
CA GLN A 522 7.82 -13.31 7.75
C GLN A 522 7.67 -14.42 8.80
N ALA A 523 8.80 -14.87 9.39
CA ALA A 523 8.84 -15.99 10.35
C ALA A 523 7.96 -15.80 11.61
N ASP A 524 7.68 -14.55 12.00
CA ASP A 524 6.70 -14.18 13.02
C ASP A 524 5.64 -13.29 12.30
N PRO A 525 4.63 -13.90 11.66
CA PRO A 525 3.75 -13.21 10.73
C PRO A 525 2.75 -12.30 11.45
N MET A 526 2.26 -11.31 10.75
CA MET A 526 1.08 -10.53 11.15
C MET A 526 -0.17 -11.11 10.53
N THR A 527 -1.33 -10.88 11.15
CA THR A 527 -2.59 -11.08 10.45
C THR A 527 -2.65 -10.19 9.20
N VAL A 528 -3.39 -10.60 8.17
CA VAL A 528 -3.52 -9.85 6.90
C VAL A 528 -3.92 -8.39 7.16
N ARG A 529 -4.87 -8.18 8.07
CA ARG A 529 -5.29 -6.84 8.51
C ARG A 529 -4.15 -6.03 9.15
N GLN A 530 -3.41 -6.63 10.08
CA GLN A 530 -2.30 -5.93 10.75
C GLN A 530 -1.17 -5.61 9.77
N ALA A 531 -0.87 -6.52 8.85
CA ALA A 531 0.13 -6.32 7.80
C ALA A 531 -0.20 -5.13 6.89
N TRP A 532 -1.47 -4.98 6.50
CA TRP A 532 -1.96 -3.84 5.73
C TRP A 532 -1.74 -2.52 6.46
N PHE A 533 -2.18 -2.45 7.70
CA PHE A 533 -2.04 -1.22 8.49
C PHE A 533 -0.59 -0.87 8.78
N GLU A 534 0.23 -1.88 9.06
CA GLU A 534 1.67 -1.67 9.29
C GLU A 534 2.37 -1.15 8.01
N ALA A 535 2.01 -1.66 6.84
CA ALA A 535 2.52 -1.18 5.58
C ALA A 535 2.12 0.29 5.32
N ILE A 536 0.87 0.68 5.59
CA ILE A 536 0.41 2.07 5.49
C ILE A 536 1.21 2.98 6.42
N GLU A 537 1.32 2.61 7.69
CA GLU A 537 2.01 3.40 8.69
C GLU A 537 3.49 3.60 8.38
N SER A 538 4.13 2.58 7.82
CA SER A 538 5.56 2.62 7.50
C SER A 538 5.87 3.32 6.18
N ASN A 539 5.03 3.14 5.17
CA ASN A 539 5.38 3.50 3.79
C ASN A 539 4.51 4.60 3.19
N GLN A 540 3.31 4.87 3.70
CA GLN A 540 2.49 5.95 3.17
C GLN A 540 2.78 7.31 3.84
N PRO A 541 2.53 8.45 3.17
CA PRO A 541 2.64 9.77 3.78
C PRO A 541 1.79 9.92 5.03
N ASP A 542 2.19 10.83 5.90
CA ASP A 542 1.43 11.16 7.11
C ASP A 542 0.01 11.64 6.78
N GLY A 543 -0.98 11.10 7.52
CA GLY A 543 -2.40 11.43 7.32
C GLY A 543 -3.10 10.55 6.27
N ARG A 544 -2.42 9.53 5.73
CA ARG A 544 -3.11 8.47 4.99
C ARG A 544 -3.76 7.52 5.98
N VAL A 545 -5.01 7.22 5.72
CA VAL A 545 -5.89 6.45 6.61
C VAL A 545 -6.29 5.18 5.87
N GLY A 546 -5.89 4.04 6.43
CA GLY A 546 -6.30 2.73 5.95
C GLY A 546 -7.58 2.25 6.60
N THR A 547 -8.33 1.44 5.88
CA THR A 547 -9.50 0.72 6.40
C THR A 547 -9.46 -0.72 5.90
N VAL A 548 -9.87 -1.62 6.77
CA VAL A 548 -10.19 -3.00 6.43
C VAL A 548 -11.65 -3.23 6.76
N MET A 549 -12.36 -3.88 5.85
CA MET A 549 -13.77 -4.24 5.97
C MET A 549 -13.93 -5.75 5.85
N GLY A 550 -14.88 -6.30 6.59
CA GLY A 550 -15.33 -7.69 6.50
C GLY A 550 -16.76 -7.85 6.98
N VAL A 551 -17.21 -9.09 6.96
CA VAL A 551 -18.55 -9.46 7.42
C VAL A 551 -18.49 -10.38 8.65
N PHE A 552 -19.62 -10.61 9.31
CA PHE A 552 -19.76 -11.62 10.35
C PHE A 552 -21.04 -12.41 10.16
N ARG A 553 -20.99 -13.67 10.59
CA ARG A 553 -22.09 -14.62 10.42
C ARG A 553 -23.24 -14.34 11.40
N SER A 554 -24.46 -14.53 10.91
CA SER A 554 -25.68 -14.38 11.71
C SER A 554 -25.77 -15.45 12.80
N GLY A 555 -26.12 -15.04 14.01
CA GLY A 555 -26.41 -15.92 15.15
C GLY A 555 -25.19 -16.23 16.03
N ASP A 556 -24.03 -16.54 15.51
CA ASP A 556 -22.84 -16.88 16.28
C ASP A 556 -21.70 -15.84 16.18
N PHE A 557 -21.84 -14.83 15.29
CA PHE A 557 -20.87 -13.74 15.09
C PHE A 557 -19.48 -14.21 14.65
N VAL A 558 -19.36 -15.35 13.98
CA VAL A 558 -18.13 -15.80 13.35
C VAL A 558 -17.66 -14.74 12.35
N TRP A 559 -16.35 -14.51 12.27
CA TRP A 559 -15.74 -13.50 11.43
C TRP A 559 -14.27 -13.86 11.10
N ASN A 560 -13.64 -13.09 10.19
CA ASN A 560 -12.32 -13.39 9.63
C ASN A 560 -11.29 -12.27 9.88
N CYS A 561 -11.54 -11.41 10.86
CA CYS A 561 -10.73 -10.20 11.14
C CYS A 561 -9.27 -10.48 11.50
N ASN A 562 -9.00 -11.63 12.08
CA ASN A 562 -7.68 -12.02 12.57
C ASN A 562 -7.02 -13.10 11.70
N ASP A 563 -7.45 -13.25 10.47
CA ASP A 563 -6.86 -14.20 9.55
C ASP A 563 -5.39 -13.90 9.28
N TYR A 564 -4.62 -14.94 9.27
CA TYR A 564 -3.29 -14.96 8.71
C TYR A 564 -3.35 -15.39 7.24
N PHE A 565 -2.33 -15.06 6.46
CA PHE A 565 -2.20 -15.66 5.15
C PHE A 565 -1.98 -17.18 5.31
N TRP A 566 -2.49 -17.96 4.36
CA TRP A 566 -2.40 -19.43 4.39
C TRP A 566 -0.97 -19.93 4.66
N GLY A 567 -0.85 -20.89 5.56
CA GLY A 567 0.45 -21.46 5.96
C GLY A 567 1.21 -20.65 7.03
N HIS A 568 0.73 -19.46 7.40
CA HIS A 568 1.35 -18.57 8.39
C HIS A 568 0.57 -18.47 9.71
N GLY A 569 -0.64 -19.01 9.76
CA GLY A 569 -1.47 -19.02 10.98
C GLY A 569 -2.87 -19.55 10.70
N SER A 570 -3.80 -19.23 11.60
CA SER A 570 -5.21 -19.62 11.45
C SER A 570 -5.93 -18.75 10.44
N VAL A 571 -6.81 -19.36 9.67
CA VAL A 571 -7.76 -18.72 8.75
C VAL A 571 -9.16 -19.11 9.17
N GLY A 572 -10.10 -18.19 9.11
CA GLY A 572 -11.50 -18.44 9.42
C GLY A 572 -12.24 -19.15 8.29
N PRO A 573 -13.49 -19.58 8.51
CA PRO A 573 -14.30 -20.19 7.45
C PRO A 573 -14.96 -19.12 6.58
N ASP A 574 -15.27 -19.45 5.35
CA ASP A 574 -16.09 -18.61 4.48
C ASP A 574 -17.43 -18.28 5.10
N ILE A 575 -17.86 -17.05 4.87
CA ILE A 575 -19.19 -16.58 5.25
C ILE A 575 -19.93 -16.23 3.97
N ARG A 576 -20.83 -17.12 3.56
CA ARG A 576 -21.60 -16.92 2.34
C ARG A 576 -22.59 -15.76 2.49
N ASN A 577 -22.92 -15.08 1.42
CA ASN A 577 -23.81 -13.92 1.41
C ASN A 577 -25.12 -14.16 2.18
N SER A 578 -25.71 -15.35 2.06
CA SER A 578 -26.93 -15.75 2.75
C SER A 578 -26.79 -15.91 4.28
N GLU A 579 -25.56 -16.00 4.80
CA GLU A 579 -25.25 -16.18 6.22
C GLU A 579 -24.89 -14.86 6.92
N ILE A 580 -24.67 -13.78 6.15
CA ILE A 580 -24.22 -12.50 6.69
C ILE A 580 -25.22 -11.95 7.71
N GLY A 581 -24.74 -11.72 8.94
CA GLY A 581 -25.46 -11.07 10.03
C GLY A 581 -25.19 -9.57 10.14
N GLY A 582 -24.10 -9.10 9.52
CA GLY A 582 -23.70 -7.71 9.47
C GLY A 582 -22.29 -7.54 8.97
N SER A 583 -21.78 -6.30 9.03
CA SER A 583 -20.45 -5.95 8.54
C SER A 583 -19.67 -5.18 9.60
N TRP A 584 -18.36 -5.22 9.49
CA TRP A 584 -17.47 -4.48 10.38
C TRP A 584 -16.34 -3.79 9.62
N THR A 585 -15.75 -2.79 10.25
CA THR A 585 -14.52 -2.15 9.78
C THR A 585 -13.55 -1.89 10.91
N VAL A 586 -12.27 -1.95 10.61
CA VAL A 586 -11.20 -1.31 11.39
C VAL A 586 -10.62 -0.19 10.55
N THR A 587 -10.47 0.99 11.14
CA THR A 587 -9.88 2.18 10.49
C THR A 587 -8.82 2.76 11.38
N ILE A 588 -7.63 3.07 10.84
CA ILE A 588 -6.55 3.78 11.55
C ILE A 588 -6.53 5.24 11.09
N PHE A 589 -6.69 6.17 12.02
CA PHE A 589 -6.68 7.61 11.76
C PHE A 589 -5.33 8.26 12.05
#